data_863e32a5a978ed78d5c2bf51f74837dc
#
_entry.id   863e32a5a978ed78d5c2bf51f74837dc
#
_cell.length_a   1.000
_cell.length_b   1.000
_cell.length_c   1.000
_cell.angle_alpha   90.00
_cell.angle_beta   90.00
_cell.angle_gamma   90.00
#
_symmetry.space_group_name_H-M   'P 1'
#
loop_
_entity.id
_entity.type
_entity.pdbx_description
1 polymer ?
#
loop_
_entity_poly.entity_id
_entity_poly.type
_entity_poly.pdbx_seq_one_letter_code
_entity_poly.pdbx_strand_id
1 'polypeptide(L)'
;MKSYFNEFFWAFHPSIEGFKHCRLVLTIDGTHLYGKYNKIVMIAMGCDRNNQFFPLAFALTDGENVESWGWFLACIRNRVTQMRDLCVISNCYPGIMVVLVDVYLGWSKPNAYHRICMHHLASNFMTHFKDKCLKQLLCRATLETKIEKFNMLMDTIGRINQDTLNWLEAILFEKWALSHDGCQRYDIMTTNMSKVFNSVPKGA
;
A
#
# COMPACT_ATOMS: atom_id res chain seq x y z
N MET A 1 9.25 34.86 4.38
CA MET A 1 9.64 34.05 5.54
C MET A 1 9.65 32.60 5.05
N LYS A 2 10.81 31.98 4.82
CA LYS A 2 10.91 30.58 4.43
C LYS A 2 10.49 29.77 5.64
N SER A 3 9.34 29.08 5.54
CA SER A 3 8.94 28.07 6.51
C SER A 3 10.00 26.98 6.46
N TYR A 4 10.79 26.83 7.52
CA TYR A 4 11.67 25.71 7.67
C TYR A 4 10.80 24.48 7.89
N PHE A 5 10.83 23.63 6.91
CA PHE A 5 10.12 22.39 6.88
C PHE A 5 10.73 21.44 7.91
N ASN A 6 9.98 21.02 8.90
CA ASN A 6 10.42 19.99 9.82
C ASN A 6 9.62 18.74 9.51
N GLU A 7 10.16 17.89 8.64
CA GLU A 7 9.70 16.50 8.52
C GLU A 7 10.11 15.78 9.79
N PHE A 8 9.17 15.12 10.43
CA PHE A 8 9.41 14.34 11.64
C PHE A 8 9.20 12.86 11.33
N PHE A 9 10.17 12.04 11.70
CA PHE A 9 10.09 10.60 11.62
C PHE A 9 10.30 10.01 13.01
N TRP A 10 9.44 9.07 13.39
CA TRP A 10 9.62 8.29 14.60
C TRP A 10 9.24 6.83 14.38
N ALA A 11 9.94 5.94 15.07
CA ALA A 11 9.73 4.51 15.06
C ALA A 11 9.91 3.95 16.47
N PHE A 12 9.22 2.88 16.77
CA PHE A 12 9.23 2.27 18.11
C PHE A 12 10.22 1.12 18.15
N HIS A 13 11.22 1.21 19.00
CA HIS A 13 12.26 0.18 19.12
C HIS A 13 11.68 -1.23 19.38
N PRO A 14 10.70 -1.44 20.28
CA PRO A 14 10.08 -2.76 20.46
C PRO A 14 9.41 -3.29 19.20
N SER A 15 8.77 -2.41 18.41
CA SER A 15 8.15 -2.80 17.15
C SER A 15 9.18 -3.18 16.09
N ILE A 16 10.32 -2.48 16.03
CA ILE A 16 11.44 -2.80 15.13
C ILE A 16 12.00 -4.18 15.45
N GLU A 17 12.27 -4.45 16.72
CA GLU A 17 12.78 -5.76 17.15
C GLU A 17 11.75 -6.87 16.89
N GLY A 18 10.48 -6.63 17.21
CA GLY A 18 9.39 -7.58 16.96
C GLY A 18 9.22 -7.89 15.46
N PHE A 19 9.41 -6.91 14.60
CA PHE A 19 9.24 -7.09 13.14
C PHE A 19 10.20 -8.12 12.54
N LYS A 20 11.37 -8.31 13.13
CA LYS A 20 12.35 -9.32 12.70
C LYS A 20 11.80 -10.75 12.75
N HIS A 21 10.75 -10.99 13.52
CA HIS A 21 10.11 -12.30 13.73
C HIS A 21 8.72 -12.41 13.07
N CYS A 22 8.32 -11.38 12.33
CA CYS A 22 7.00 -11.26 11.72
C CYS A 22 6.98 -11.76 10.26
N ARG A 23 5.84 -11.60 9.61
CA ARG A 23 5.72 -11.81 8.16
C ARG A 23 6.50 -10.72 7.44
N LEU A 24 7.06 -11.06 6.29
CA LEU A 24 7.78 -10.11 5.43
C LEU A 24 6.80 -9.20 4.68
N VAL A 25 5.89 -8.57 5.42
CA VAL A 25 4.89 -7.65 4.87
C VAL A 25 4.95 -6.32 5.59
N LEU A 26 5.08 -5.28 4.81
CA LEU A 26 5.03 -3.89 5.23
C LEU A 26 3.86 -3.21 4.53
N THR A 27 2.93 -2.65 5.29
CA THR A 27 1.87 -1.82 4.71
C THR A 27 2.20 -0.36 4.95
N ILE A 28 2.07 0.47 3.92
CA ILE A 28 2.30 1.91 3.99
C ILE A 28 1.09 2.68 3.49
N ASP A 29 0.77 3.77 4.16
CA ASP A 29 -0.35 4.63 3.77
C ASP A 29 -0.12 6.07 4.26
N GLY A 30 -0.76 7.04 3.62
CA GLY A 30 -0.77 8.44 4.00
C GLY A 30 -2.17 8.89 4.39
N THR A 31 -2.28 9.72 5.41
CA THR A 31 -3.55 10.29 5.84
C THR A 31 -3.43 11.76 6.17
N HIS A 32 -4.43 12.54 5.75
CA HIS A 32 -4.51 13.95 6.05
C HIS A 32 -4.92 14.19 7.51
N LEU A 33 -4.15 15.01 8.22
CA LEU A 33 -4.58 15.59 9.49
C LEU A 33 -5.48 16.78 9.21
N TYR A 34 -6.72 16.70 9.65
CA TYR A 34 -7.66 17.80 9.58
C TYR A 34 -7.48 18.72 10.80
N GLY A 35 -7.52 20.03 10.59
CA GLY A 35 -7.46 21.03 11.66
C GLY A 35 -6.42 22.13 11.39
N LYS A 36 -5.89 22.71 12.47
CA LYS A 36 -4.94 23.85 12.41
C LYS A 36 -3.65 23.54 11.64
N TYR A 37 -3.26 22.27 11.60
CA TYR A 37 -2.02 21.81 10.96
C TYR A 37 -2.39 20.98 9.74
N ASN A 38 -2.37 21.60 8.57
CA ASN A 38 -2.64 20.92 7.30
C ASN A 38 -1.43 20.03 6.91
N LYS A 39 -1.27 18.89 7.58
CA LYS A 39 -0.15 17.96 7.45
C LYS A 39 -0.62 16.59 7.00
N ILE A 40 0.32 15.79 6.50
CA ILE A 40 0.13 14.38 6.17
C ILE A 40 0.85 13.54 7.23
N VAL A 41 0.17 12.56 7.78
CA VAL A 41 0.80 11.48 8.55
C VAL A 41 1.02 10.30 7.61
N MET A 42 2.27 9.93 7.42
CA MET A 42 2.65 8.70 6.76
C MET A 42 2.84 7.61 7.81
N ILE A 43 2.33 6.42 7.54
CA ILE A 43 2.31 5.30 8.48
C ILE A 43 2.89 4.07 7.81
N ALA A 44 3.78 3.38 8.51
CA ALA A 44 4.25 2.05 8.16
C ALA A 44 3.85 1.05 9.25
N MET A 45 3.28 -0.07 8.85
CA MET A 45 2.83 -1.13 9.76
C MET A 45 3.41 -2.47 9.36
N GLY A 46 3.82 -3.25 10.34
CA GLY A 46 4.14 -4.65 10.19
C GLY A 46 2.93 -5.54 10.49
N CYS A 47 3.05 -6.82 10.12
CA CYS A 47 2.04 -7.83 10.37
C CYS A 47 2.68 -9.05 11.03
N ASP A 48 2.17 -9.47 12.18
CA ASP A 48 2.64 -10.65 12.86
C ASP A 48 2.14 -11.96 12.19
N ARG A 49 2.53 -13.11 12.72
CA ARG A 49 2.13 -14.43 12.18
C ARG A 49 0.64 -14.73 12.39
N ASN A 50 -0.03 -14.01 13.31
CA ASN A 50 -1.45 -14.15 13.60
C ASN A 50 -2.31 -13.13 12.81
N ASN A 51 -1.72 -12.46 11.81
CA ASN A 51 -2.37 -11.39 11.04
C ASN A 51 -2.74 -10.15 11.87
N GLN A 52 -2.06 -9.94 13.01
CA GLN A 52 -2.24 -8.71 13.79
C GLN A 52 -1.26 -7.66 13.29
N PHE A 53 -1.79 -6.48 12.99
CA PHE A 53 -1.00 -5.36 12.53
C PHE A 53 -0.56 -4.49 13.70
N PHE A 54 0.66 -3.98 13.61
CA PHE A 54 1.21 -3.08 14.61
C PHE A 54 2.04 -1.98 13.95
N PRO A 55 2.09 -0.78 14.55
CA PRO A 55 2.83 0.32 13.97
C PRO A 55 4.33 0.10 14.08
N LEU A 56 5.04 0.35 12.98
CA LEU A 56 6.50 0.33 12.91
C LEU A 56 7.09 1.73 12.94
N ALA A 57 6.53 2.61 12.11
CA ALA A 57 7.01 3.97 11.96
C ALA A 57 5.91 4.92 11.52
N PHE A 58 6.11 6.17 11.87
CA PHE A 58 5.29 7.30 11.43
C PHE A 58 6.18 8.41 10.90
N ALA A 59 5.63 9.22 10.02
CA ALA A 59 6.22 10.50 9.66
C ALA A 59 5.15 11.58 9.55
N LEU A 60 5.55 12.82 9.82
CA LEU A 60 4.73 14.00 9.61
C LEU A 60 5.38 14.83 8.52
N THR A 61 4.62 15.13 7.45
CA THR A 61 5.09 15.87 6.27
C THR A 61 4.08 16.94 5.89
N ASP A 62 4.50 17.92 5.07
CA ASP A 62 3.59 18.96 4.58
C ASP A 62 2.73 18.53 3.40
N GLY A 63 3.15 17.50 2.68
CA GLY A 63 2.45 17.04 1.49
C GLY A 63 2.71 15.60 1.15
N GLU A 64 1.81 15.01 0.40
CA GLU A 64 1.98 13.69 -0.19
C GLU A 64 2.56 13.87 -1.60
N ASN A 65 3.88 13.71 -1.74
CA ASN A 65 4.61 13.83 -3.00
C ASN A 65 5.77 12.82 -3.08
N VAL A 66 6.48 12.80 -4.22
CA VAL A 66 7.58 11.87 -4.45
C VAL A 66 8.72 12.06 -3.43
N GLU A 67 9.03 13.32 -3.08
CA GLU A 67 10.13 13.63 -2.16
C GLU A 67 9.83 13.14 -0.75
N SER A 68 8.63 13.43 -0.22
CA SER A 68 8.24 13.00 1.13
C SER A 68 8.10 11.47 1.23
N TRP A 69 7.59 10.79 0.19
CA TRP A 69 7.60 9.32 0.16
C TRP A 69 9.01 8.75 0.05
N GLY A 70 9.88 9.36 -0.77
CA GLY A 70 11.28 8.95 -0.90
C GLY A 70 12.02 9.04 0.43
N TRP A 71 11.86 10.17 1.12
CA TRP A 71 12.45 10.38 2.43
C TRP A 71 11.89 9.41 3.49
N PHE A 72 10.57 9.23 3.55
CA PHE A 72 9.96 8.30 4.51
C PHE A 72 10.45 6.87 4.31
N LEU A 73 10.46 6.39 3.07
CA LEU A 73 10.92 5.04 2.74
C LEU A 73 12.42 4.87 2.97
N ALA A 74 13.23 5.91 2.72
CA ALA A 74 14.66 5.91 3.08
C ALA A 74 14.85 5.81 4.60
N CYS A 75 14.04 6.53 5.38
CA CYS A 75 14.05 6.41 6.85
C CYS A 75 13.69 4.99 7.31
N ILE A 76 12.66 4.38 6.73
CA ILE A 76 12.28 2.99 7.06
C ILE A 76 13.42 2.03 6.72
N ARG A 77 14.01 2.14 5.52
CA ARG A 77 15.08 1.25 5.09
C ARG A 77 16.32 1.36 6.00
N ASN A 78 16.67 2.57 6.42
CA ASN A 78 17.86 2.81 7.21
C ASN A 78 17.68 2.56 8.72
N ARG A 79 16.48 2.76 9.27
CA ARG A 79 16.23 2.79 10.72
C ARG A 79 15.31 1.69 11.23
N VAL A 80 14.50 1.09 10.36
CA VAL A 80 13.48 0.10 10.75
C VAL A 80 13.84 -1.29 10.26
N THR A 81 14.14 -1.44 8.96
CA THR A 81 14.36 -2.78 8.40
C THR A 81 15.29 -2.78 7.18
N GLN A 82 16.24 -3.70 7.20
CA GLN A 82 17.11 -4.05 6.07
C GLN A 82 16.74 -5.40 5.46
N MET A 83 15.60 -5.97 5.84
CA MET A 83 15.16 -7.28 5.38
C MET A 83 14.93 -7.25 3.86
N ARG A 84 15.24 -8.39 3.22
CA ARG A 84 14.97 -8.65 1.81
C ARG A 84 13.63 -9.35 1.64
N ASP A 85 13.18 -9.46 0.41
CA ASP A 85 11.95 -10.16 0.03
C ASP A 85 10.68 -9.59 0.70
N LEU A 86 10.71 -8.31 1.09
CA LEU A 86 9.57 -7.65 1.70
C LEU A 86 8.45 -7.43 0.69
N CYS A 87 7.24 -7.85 1.01
CA CYS A 87 6.04 -7.40 0.32
C CYS A 87 5.63 -6.02 0.85
N VAL A 88 5.67 -4.99 0.01
CA VAL A 88 5.22 -3.65 0.37
C VAL A 88 3.85 -3.41 -0.23
N ILE A 89 2.83 -3.25 0.61
CA ILE A 89 1.46 -2.96 0.19
C ILE A 89 1.19 -1.47 0.41
N SER A 90 0.81 -0.76 -0.67
CA SER A 90 0.51 0.67 -0.60
C SER A 90 -0.80 1.02 -1.32
N ASN A 91 -1.22 2.27 -1.19
CA ASN A 91 -2.22 2.86 -2.08
C ASN A 91 -1.68 2.98 -3.53
N CYS A 92 -2.54 3.42 -4.45
CA CYS A 92 -2.17 3.58 -5.86
C CYS A 92 -1.57 4.97 -6.16
N TYR A 93 -1.01 5.67 -5.16
CA TYR A 93 -0.47 7.00 -5.37
C TYR A 93 0.77 6.96 -6.28
N PRO A 94 0.79 7.73 -7.39
CA PRO A 94 1.89 7.67 -8.36
C PRO A 94 3.27 7.95 -7.75
N GLY A 95 3.34 8.85 -6.76
CA GLY A 95 4.58 9.19 -6.08
C GLY A 95 5.22 7.99 -5.37
N ILE A 96 4.42 7.14 -4.71
CA ILE A 96 4.91 5.90 -4.10
C ILE A 96 5.43 4.93 -5.15
N MET A 97 4.71 4.82 -6.28
CA MET A 97 5.08 3.92 -7.37
C MET A 97 6.45 4.26 -7.94
N VAL A 98 6.75 5.55 -8.12
CA VAL A 98 8.06 6.03 -8.59
C VAL A 98 9.16 5.68 -7.59
N VAL A 99 8.94 5.91 -6.31
CA VAL A 99 9.92 5.66 -5.25
C VAL A 99 10.23 4.18 -5.08
N LEU A 100 9.21 3.31 -5.17
CA LEU A 100 9.38 1.86 -4.97
C LEU A 100 10.07 1.14 -6.13
N VAL A 101 10.19 1.77 -7.30
CA VAL A 101 10.99 1.23 -8.42
C VAL A 101 12.40 1.79 -8.48
N ASP A 102 12.70 2.82 -7.68
CA ASP A 102 14.04 3.40 -7.60
C ASP A 102 15.02 2.40 -6.94
N VAL A 103 15.99 1.97 -7.72
CA VAL A 103 17.00 0.97 -7.31
C VAL A 103 17.91 1.49 -6.18
N TYR A 104 18.15 2.80 -6.12
CA TYR A 104 19.03 3.43 -5.13
C TYR A 104 18.40 3.48 -3.73
N LEU A 105 17.07 3.49 -3.66
CA LEU A 105 16.35 3.48 -2.38
C LEU A 105 16.21 2.07 -1.79
N GLY A 106 16.61 1.02 -2.52
CA GLY A 106 16.63 -0.36 -2.05
C GLY A 106 15.24 -1.01 -1.90
N TRP A 107 14.20 -0.47 -2.57
CA TRP A 107 12.83 -0.99 -2.55
C TRP A 107 12.44 -1.74 -3.83
N SER A 108 13.36 -1.84 -4.80
CA SER A 108 13.16 -2.63 -6.02
C SER A 108 13.46 -4.11 -5.78
N LYS A 109 12.98 -4.98 -6.68
CA LYS A 109 13.32 -6.41 -6.70
C LYS A 109 14.86 -6.61 -6.76
N PRO A 110 15.43 -7.57 -6.01
CA PRO A 110 14.76 -8.58 -5.18
C PRO A 110 14.53 -8.15 -3.72
N ASN A 111 14.86 -6.92 -3.33
CA ASN A 111 14.78 -6.48 -1.94
C ASN A 111 13.32 -6.29 -1.47
N ALA A 112 12.44 -5.84 -2.37
CA ALA A 112 11.03 -5.69 -2.07
C ALA A 112 10.14 -5.92 -3.30
N TYR A 113 8.90 -6.33 -3.05
CA TYR A 113 7.85 -6.58 -4.02
C TYR A 113 6.68 -5.66 -3.75
N HIS A 114 6.49 -4.67 -4.60
CA HIS A 114 5.38 -3.74 -4.44
C HIS A 114 4.06 -4.35 -4.86
N ARG A 115 3.05 -4.19 -3.99
CA ARG A 115 1.67 -4.63 -4.20
C ARG A 115 0.70 -3.50 -3.93
N ILE A 116 -0.42 -3.51 -4.64
CA ILE A 116 -1.46 -2.50 -4.53
C ILE A 116 -2.53 -2.97 -3.53
N CYS A 117 -2.94 -2.08 -2.65
CA CYS A 117 -4.05 -2.29 -1.74
C CYS A 117 -5.37 -2.44 -2.51
N MET A 118 -6.10 -3.52 -2.28
CA MET A 118 -7.38 -3.81 -2.93
C MET A 118 -8.42 -2.69 -2.73
N HIS A 119 -8.49 -2.10 -1.53
CA HIS A 119 -9.43 -1.00 -1.27
C HIS A 119 -9.14 0.24 -2.09
N HIS A 120 -7.86 0.60 -2.22
CA HIS A 120 -7.46 1.75 -3.02
C HIS A 120 -7.67 1.50 -4.51
N LEU A 121 -7.36 0.29 -4.99
CA LEU A 121 -7.66 -0.10 -6.37
C LEU A 121 -9.16 -0.01 -6.66
N ALA A 122 -10.00 -0.58 -5.78
CA ALA A 122 -11.46 -0.54 -5.92
C ALA A 122 -12.03 0.88 -5.80
N SER A 123 -11.40 1.75 -5.01
CA SER A 123 -11.78 3.17 -4.89
C SER A 123 -11.47 3.93 -6.18
N ASN A 124 -10.26 3.76 -6.73
CA ASN A 124 -9.85 4.36 -8.00
C ASN A 124 -10.74 3.87 -9.15
N PHE A 125 -11.03 2.58 -9.17
CA PHE A 125 -11.96 1.98 -10.11
C PHE A 125 -13.33 2.68 -10.06
N MET A 126 -13.90 2.85 -8.86
CA MET A 126 -15.19 3.51 -8.68
C MET A 126 -15.17 4.99 -9.06
N THR A 127 -14.07 5.67 -8.90
CA THR A 127 -13.90 7.06 -9.36
C THR A 127 -13.95 7.14 -10.89
N HIS A 128 -13.34 6.15 -11.57
CA HIS A 128 -13.21 6.13 -13.01
C HIS A 128 -14.47 5.61 -13.73
N PHE A 129 -14.99 4.46 -13.33
CA PHE A 129 -16.07 3.75 -14.02
C PHE A 129 -17.45 3.91 -13.37
N LYS A 130 -17.51 4.19 -12.06
CA LYS A 130 -18.74 4.37 -11.27
C LYS A 130 -19.73 3.18 -11.34
N ASP A 131 -19.24 1.98 -11.66
CA ASP A 131 -20.02 0.77 -11.79
C ASP A 131 -19.80 -0.17 -10.60
N LYS A 132 -20.88 -0.40 -9.83
CA LYS A 132 -20.82 -1.26 -8.63
C LYS A 132 -20.74 -2.75 -8.98
N CYS A 133 -21.35 -3.17 -10.09
CA CYS A 133 -21.32 -4.58 -10.51
C CYS A 133 -19.91 -4.96 -10.98
N LEU A 134 -19.29 -4.15 -11.83
CA LEU A 134 -17.91 -4.35 -12.27
C LEU A 134 -16.92 -4.27 -11.09
N LYS A 135 -17.15 -3.37 -10.12
CA LYS A 135 -16.35 -3.34 -8.88
C LYS A 135 -16.42 -4.66 -8.11
N GLN A 136 -17.60 -5.28 -8.01
CA GLN A 136 -17.72 -6.58 -7.34
C GLN A 136 -16.94 -7.68 -8.06
N LEU A 137 -16.97 -7.70 -9.40
CA LEU A 137 -16.18 -8.62 -10.21
C LEU A 137 -14.68 -8.37 -10.03
N LEU A 138 -14.24 -7.11 -10.03
CA LEU A 138 -12.87 -6.74 -9.72
C LEU A 138 -12.43 -7.27 -8.36
N CYS A 139 -13.21 -7.04 -7.29
CA CYS A 139 -12.87 -7.51 -5.95
C CYS A 139 -12.77 -9.05 -5.91
N ARG A 140 -13.64 -9.77 -6.64
CA ARG A 140 -13.56 -11.23 -6.75
C ARG A 140 -12.31 -11.66 -7.50
N ALA A 141 -11.98 -11.02 -8.63
CA ALA A 141 -10.77 -11.30 -9.39
C ALA A 141 -9.50 -11.05 -8.54
N THR A 142 -9.49 -9.97 -7.76
CA THR A 142 -8.37 -9.64 -6.87
C THR A 142 -8.10 -10.73 -5.83
N LEU A 143 -9.16 -11.36 -5.29
CA LEU A 143 -9.08 -12.38 -4.24
C LEU A 143 -8.97 -13.82 -4.79
N GLU A 144 -9.14 -14.01 -6.10
CA GLU A 144 -9.07 -15.35 -6.69
C GLU A 144 -7.62 -15.86 -6.71
N THR A 145 -7.43 -17.09 -6.27
CA THR A 145 -6.10 -17.72 -6.19
C THR A 145 -5.77 -18.57 -7.41
N LYS A 146 -6.80 -19.05 -8.14
CA LYS A 146 -6.64 -19.92 -9.33
C LYS A 146 -6.63 -19.09 -10.60
N ILE A 147 -5.58 -19.22 -11.40
CA ILE A 147 -5.39 -18.45 -12.65
C ILE A 147 -6.57 -18.67 -13.61
N GLU A 148 -7.07 -19.89 -13.74
CA GLU A 148 -8.17 -20.18 -14.66
C GLU A 148 -9.46 -19.43 -14.27
N LYS A 149 -9.76 -19.38 -12.97
CA LYS A 149 -10.93 -18.63 -12.48
C LYS A 149 -10.73 -17.13 -12.55
N PHE A 150 -9.50 -16.64 -12.30
CA PHE A 150 -9.15 -15.26 -12.53
C PHE A 150 -9.41 -14.84 -13.99
N ASN A 151 -8.92 -15.62 -14.95
CA ASN A 151 -9.11 -15.37 -16.37
C ASN A 151 -10.61 -15.34 -16.74
N MET A 152 -11.43 -16.26 -16.22
CA MET A 152 -12.88 -16.25 -16.44
C MET A 152 -13.55 -14.97 -15.90
N LEU A 153 -13.09 -14.43 -14.78
CA LEU A 153 -13.60 -13.17 -14.23
C LEU A 153 -13.18 -11.99 -15.10
N MET A 154 -11.94 -11.97 -15.59
CA MET A 154 -11.42 -10.93 -16.49
C MET A 154 -12.18 -10.96 -17.83
N ASP A 155 -12.41 -12.14 -18.42
CA ASP A 155 -13.23 -12.30 -19.61
C ASP A 155 -14.67 -11.78 -19.40
N THR A 156 -15.24 -12.05 -18.23
CA THR A 156 -16.59 -11.55 -17.89
C THR A 156 -16.61 -10.03 -17.80
N ILE A 157 -15.60 -9.43 -17.19
CA ILE A 157 -15.43 -7.97 -17.12
C ILE A 157 -15.33 -7.40 -18.54
N GLY A 158 -14.50 -7.99 -19.40
CA GLY A 158 -14.30 -7.52 -20.78
C GLY A 158 -15.58 -7.59 -21.64
N ARG A 159 -16.39 -8.65 -21.46
CA ARG A 159 -17.68 -8.77 -22.14
C ARG A 159 -18.69 -7.70 -21.72
N ILE A 160 -18.63 -7.24 -20.46
CA ILE A 160 -19.50 -6.18 -19.95
C ILE A 160 -18.98 -4.82 -20.41
N ASN A 161 -17.66 -4.57 -20.26
CA ASN A 161 -17.03 -3.31 -20.62
C ASN A 161 -15.55 -3.51 -20.97
N GLN A 162 -15.22 -3.37 -22.25
CA GLN A 162 -13.85 -3.56 -22.75
C GLN A 162 -12.87 -2.50 -22.20
N ASP A 163 -13.31 -1.26 -21.99
CA ASP A 163 -12.43 -0.20 -21.45
C ASP A 163 -12.02 -0.51 -20.01
N THR A 164 -12.93 -1.15 -19.26
CA THR A 164 -12.62 -1.64 -17.92
C THR A 164 -11.53 -2.73 -17.95
N LEU A 165 -11.63 -3.68 -18.87
CA LEU A 165 -10.62 -4.71 -19.04
C LEU A 165 -9.27 -4.09 -19.40
N ASN A 166 -9.24 -3.21 -20.40
CA ASN A 166 -8.02 -2.53 -20.83
C ASN A 166 -7.35 -1.74 -19.70
N TRP A 167 -8.16 -1.07 -18.85
CA TRP A 167 -7.64 -0.35 -17.67
C TRP A 167 -7.01 -1.27 -16.64
N LEU A 168 -7.60 -2.45 -16.39
CA LEU A 168 -7.07 -3.44 -15.47
C LEU A 168 -5.81 -4.11 -16.00
N GLU A 169 -5.75 -4.42 -17.29
CA GLU A 169 -4.59 -5.02 -17.98
C GLU A 169 -3.39 -4.07 -18.06
N ALA A 170 -3.63 -2.76 -18.05
CA ALA A 170 -2.56 -1.77 -17.95
C ALA A 170 -1.79 -1.83 -16.62
N ILE A 171 -2.37 -2.46 -15.59
CA ILE A 171 -1.75 -2.67 -14.28
C ILE A 171 -1.26 -4.13 -14.21
N LEU A 172 0.03 -4.36 -14.02
CA LEU A 172 0.59 -5.70 -13.90
C LEU A 172 -0.20 -6.53 -12.87
N PHE A 173 -0.70 -7.70 -13.27
CA PHE A 173 -1.53 -8.57 -12.44
C PHE A 173 -0.84 -8.97 -11.13
N GLU A 174 0.47 -9.20 -11.16
CA GLU A 174 1.26 -9.48 -9.94
C GLU A 174 1.08 -8.39 -8.85
N LYS A 175 0.78 -7.16 -9.24
CA LYS A 175 0.63 -6.06 -8.30
C LYS A 175 -0.70 -6.05 -7.55
N TRP A 176 -1.74 -6.69 -8.07
CA TRP A 176 -3.08 -6.57 -7.48
C TRP A 176 -3.88 -7.88 -7.35
N ALA A 177 -3.55 -8.94 -8.10
CA ALA A 177 -4.26 -10.21 -8.08
C ALA A 177 -3.51 -11.29 -7.31
N LEU A 178 -4.18 -12.01 -6.40
CA LEU A 178 -3.58 -13.10 -5.62
C LEU A 178 -3.09 -14.25 -6.50
N SER A 179 -3.81 -14.56 -7.57
CA SER A 179 -3.42 -15.63 -8.52
C SER A 179 -2.06 -15.42 -9.18
N HIS A 180 -1.54 -14.19 -9.18
CA HIS A 180 -0.29 -13.79 -9.84
C HIS A 180 0.77 -13.25 -8.89
N ASP A 181 0.53 -13.23 -7.57
CA ASP A 181 1.42 -12.56 -6.62
C ASP A 181 2.62 -13.40 -6.14
N GLY A 182 2.68 -14.67 -6.50
CA GLY A 182 3.74 -15.59 -6.07
C GLY A 182 3.76 -15.85 -4.57
N CYS A 183 2.62 -15.77 -3.89
CA CYS A 183 2.46 -15.92 -2.43
C CYS A 183 3.19 -14.87 -1.59
N GLN A 184 3.55 -13.73 -2.18
CA GLN A 184 4.32 -12.68 -1.49
C GLN A 184 3.50 -11.92 -0.44
N ARG A 185 2.17 -11.85 -0.59
CA ARG A 185 1.29 -11.07 0.29
C ARG A 185 0.87 -11.78 1.57
N TYR A 186 1.08 -13.08 1.69
CA TYR A 186 0.54 -13.86 2.82
C TYR A 186 -0.97 -13.64 3.02
N ASP A 187 -1.74 -13.54 1.93
CA ASP A 187 -3.18 -13.24 1.89
C ASP A 187 -3.58 -11.83 2.39
N ILE A 188 -2.61 -10.96 2.63
CA ILE A 188 -2.87 -9.58 3.05
C ILE A 188 -3.14 -8.71 1.82
N MET A 189 -4.39 -8.28 1.65
CA MET A 189 -4.84 -7.55 0.47
C MET A 189 -5.02 -6.06 0.68
N THR A 190 -4.96 -5.59 1.91
CA THR A 190 -5.34 -4.20 2.24
C THR A 190 -4.39 -3.55 3.21
N THR A 191 -4.28 -2.21 3.12
CA THR A 191 -3.62 -1.35 4.11
C THR A 191 -4.60 -0.90 5.20
N ASN A 192 -5.77 -1.53 5.33
CA ASN A 192 -6.94 -1.05 6.07
C ASN A 192 -6.69 -0.74 7.54
N MET A 193 -5.57 -1.19 8.07
CA MET A 193 -5.23 -0.95 9.48
C MET A 193 -4.75 0.49 9.73
N SER A 194 -4.27 1.19 8.71
CA SER A 194 -4.06 2.63 8.81
C SER A 194 -5.38 3.39 9.09
N LYS A 195 -6.53 2.87 8.62
CA LYS A 195 -7.85 3.42 8.95
C LYS A 195 -8.27 3.22 10.41
N VAL A 196 -7.75 2.23 11.11
CA VAL A 196 -8.00 2.05 12.54
C VAL A 196 -7.40 3.21 13.33
N PHE A 197 -6.23 3.70 12.91
CA PHE A 197 -5.64 4.91 13.50
C PHE A 197 -6.39 6.19 13.14
N ASN A 198 -7.09 6.23 12.01
CA ASN A 198 -7.94 7.35 11.61
C ASN A 198 -9.27 7.39 12.36
N SER A 199 -9.65 6.32 13.03
CA SER A 199 -10.84 6.24 13.91
C SER A 199 -10.55 6.64 15.37
N VAL A 200 -9.28 6.95 15.70
CA VAL A 200 -8.97 7.61 16.99
C VAL A 200 -9.81 8.88 17.07
N PRO A 201 -10.59 9.11 18.15
CA PRO A 201 -11.52 10.21 18.24
C PRO A 201 -10.83 11.51 17.89
N LYS A 202 -11.39 12.23 16.92
CA LYS A 202 -11.00 13.62 16.67
C LYS A 202 -11.30 14.32 17.97
N GLY A 203 -10.27 14.49 18.80
CA GLY A 203 -10.34 14.93 20.17
C GLY A 203 -11.18 16.19 20.30
N ALA A 204 -11.86 16.27 21.42
CA ALA A 204 -12.62 17.40 21.90
C ALA A 204 -11.86 18.72 21.80
#